data_5ed28a479bb60a12c2164e04d3a05098
#
_entry.id   5ed28a479bb60a12c2164e04d3a05098
#
_cell.length_a   1.000
_cell.length_b   1.000
_cell.length_c   1.000
_cell.angle_alpha   90.00
_cell.angle_beta   90.00
_cell.angle_gamma   90.00
#
_symmetry.space_group_name_H-M   'P 1'
#
loop_
_entity.id
_entity.type
_entity.pdbx_description
1 polymer ?
#
loop_
_entity_poly.entity_id
_entity_poly.type
_entity_poly.pdbx_seq_one_letter_code
_entity_poly.pdbx_strand_id
1 'polypeptide(L)'
;TIAGVGSNCGIFDPEAILEINFYCDTYGIDTISFGTLTAFVMECYEAGILDKEKTGGLELRFGNAEAAIELLHQMARGEGFGKIAGQGVRRMKQIFVEEYGADPQFLQDIGMEAKGLEYSEYVSKESLAQQGGYGLTNKGPQHDEAWLIFMDMVNNQIPTFEDKAEALHYFPMWRTWFGLCGLCKLPWNDITPPDNAETDEPAKVPEHVRNYVELFVGVTGREDIKSGDDLVRMSEAVYNFQRVFNLRMGFGTREHDAIPYRSMGPVTVEEYESRAERYDKQLKELVGFDPEGKNTEEKLAALRKYREEQYERLIDAVYKRRGWTSNGIPTLETLKRLRIDFPEVVEVVQRHLD
;
A
#
# COMPACT_ATOMS: atom_id res chain seq x y z
N THR A 1 -9.95 -0.24 11.49
CA THR A 1 -9.63 -0.61 12.89
C THR A 1 -9.98 -2.05 13.19
N ILE A 2 -11.28 -2.47 13.10
CA ILE A 2 -11.71 -3.83 13.48
C ILE A 2 -10.93 -4.93 12.73
N ALA A 3 -10.69 -4.76 11.44
CA ALA A 3 -9.92 -5.72 10.66
C ALA A 3 -8.45 -5.76 11.10
N GLY A 4 -7.82 -4.60 11.31
CA GLY A 4 -6.40 -4.49 11.61
C GLY A 4 -6.00 -5.08 12.95
N VAL A 5 -6.63 -4.63 14.03
CA VAL A 5 -6.32 -5.11 15.38
C VAL A 5 -7.10 -6.38 15.77
N GLY A 6 -8.11 -6.74 15.00
CA GLY A 6 -8.93 -7.94 15.18
C GLY A 6 -8.46 -9.10 14.31
N SER A 7 -9.17 -9.35 13.19
CA SER A 7 -8.95 -10.54 12.36
C SER A 7 -7.52 -10.66 11.80
N ASN A 8 -6.84 -9.56 11.53
CA ASN A 8 -5.44 -9.57 11.09
C ASN A 8 -4.48 -10.12 12.17
N CYS A 9 -4.82 -9.91 13.44
CA CYS A 9 -4.09 -10.44 14.60
C CYS A 9 -4.69 -11.76 15.15
N GLY A 10 -5.73 -12.31 14.50
CA GLY A 10 -6.43 -13.48 15.00
C GLY A 10 -7.29 -13.23 16.26
N ILE A 11 -7.53 -11.97 16.60
CA ILE A 11 -8.30 -11.54 17.78
C ILE A 11 -9.76 -11.36 17.35
N PHE A 12 -10.67 -12.12 17.94
CA PHE A 12 -12.10 -12.08 17.63
C PHE A 12 -12.97 -11.66 18.81
N ASP A 13 -12.37 -11.32 19.94
CA ASP A 13 -13.05 -10.75 21.10
C ASP A 13 -13.37 -9.26 20.84
N PRO A 14 -14.65 -8.87 20.74
CA PRO A 14 -15.03 -7.50 20.47
C PRO A 14 -14.64 -6.53 21.60
N GLU A 15 -14.61 -6.97 22.86
CA GLU A 15 -14.22 -6.13 23.98
C GLU A 15 -12.72 -5.79 23.91
N ALA A 16 -11.88 -6.79 23.63
CA ALA A 16 -10.45 -6.57 23.42
C ALA A 16 -10.16 -5.66 22.22
N ILE A 17 -10.90 -5.80 21.11
CA ILE A 17 -10.76 -4.94 19.94
C ILE A 17 -11.12 -3.49 20.28
N LEU A 18 -12.20 -3.28 21.04
CA LEU A 18 -12.59 -1.92 21.49
C LEU A 18 -11.57 -1.33 22.45
N GLU A 19 -11.03 -2.13 23.36
CA GLU A 19 -9.98 -1.71 24.29
C GLU A 19 -8.70 -1.29 23.55
N ILE A 20 -8.23 -2.10 22.60
CA ILE A 20 -7.07 -1.77 21.77
C ILE A 20 -7.31 -0.44 21.02
N ASN A 21 -8.49 -0.29 20.38
CA ASN A 21 -8.81 0.96 19.69
C ASN A 21 -8.81 2.17 20.62
N PHE A 22 -9.42 2.03 21.79
CA PHE A 22 -9.46 3.10 22.79
C PHE A 22 -8.06 3.56 23.21
N TYR A 23 -7.16 2.61 23.47
CA TYR A 23 -5.79 2.95 23.86
C TYR A 23 -4.94 3.44 22.70
N CYS A 24 -5.13 2.95 21.48
CA CYS A 24 -4.49 3.52 20.30
C CYS A 24 -4.83 5.02 20.17
N ASP A 25 -6.12 5.36 20.23
CA ASP A 25 -6.58 6.75 20.16
C ASP A 25 -6.06 7.60 21.33
N THR A 26 -6.07 7.03 22.54
CA THR A 26 -5.61 7.72 23.75
C THR A 26 -4.11 8.02 23.71
N TYR A 27 -3.31 7.11 23.18
CA TYR A 27 -1.85 7.25 23.10
C TYR A 27 -1.38 7.94 21.81
N GLY A 28 -2.28 8.20 20.86
CA GLY A 28 -1.93 8.75 19.56
C GLY A 28 -1.17 7.75 18.66
N ILE A 29 -1.44 6.46 18.81
CA ILE A 29 -0.88 5.38 17.98
C ILE A 29 -1.91 5.03 16.90
N ASP A 30 -1.48 5.05 15.63
CA ASP A 30 -2.34 4.68 14.51
C ASP A 30 -2.76 3.21 14.59
N THR A 31 -4.08 2.96 14.56
CA THR A 31 -4.63 1.59 14.70
C THR A 31 -4.30 0.69 13.52
N ILE A 32 -4.09 1.23 12.32
CA ILE A 32 -3.68 0.47 11.13
C ILE A 32 -2.25 -0.01 11.32
N SER A 33 -1.33 0.92 11.61
CA SER A 33 0.07 0.57 11.85
C SER A 33 0.23 -0.38 13.03
N PHE A 34 -0.51 -0.16 14.13
CA PHE A 34 -0.48 -1.05 15.29
C PHE A 34 -0.96 -2.47 14.94
N GLY A 35 -2.07 -2.60 14.21
CA GLY A 35 -2.59 -3.90 13.80
C GLY A 35 -1.61 -4.67 12.92
N THR A 36 -1.05 -4.01 11.91
CA THR A 36 -0.11 -4.64 10.98
C THR A 36 1.22 -5.00 11.63
N LEU A 37 1.80 -4.11 12.46
CA LEU A 37 3.03 -4.45 13.19
C LEU A 37 2.82 -5.56 14.22
N THR A 38 1.66 -5.60 14.88
CA THR A 38 1.31 -6.66 15.84
C THR A 38 1.20 -8.00 15.16
N ALA A 39 0.51 -8.08 14.01
CA ALA A 39 0.45 -9.31 13.22
C ALA A 39 1.85 -9.77 12.75
N PHE A 40 2.72 -8.83 12.35
CA PHE A 40 4.11 -9.14 11.98
C PHE A 40 4.91 -9.74 13.14
N VAL A 41 4.84 -9.18 14.35
CA VAL A 41 5.56 -9.75 15.50
C VAL A 41 4.95 -11.08 15.96
N MET A 42 3.63 -11.26 15.83
CA MET A 42 2.97 -12.55 16.12
C MET A 42 3.46 -13.63 15.16
N GLU A 43 3.57 -13.34 13.88
CA GLU A 43 4.11 -14.28 12.89
C GLU A 43 5.59 -14.58 13.15
N CYS A 44 6.40 -13.58 13.44
CA CYS A 44 7.81 -13.79 13.84
C CYS A 44 7.94 -14.65 15.10
N TYR A 45 6.99 -14.54 16.02
CA TYR A 45 6.95 -15.38 17.22
C TYR A 45 6.61 -16.83 16.88
N GLU A 46 5.60 -17.06 16.05
CA GLU A 46 5.22 -18.41 15.60
C GLU A 46 6.27 -19.07 14.71
N ALA A 47 7.00 -18.27 13.93
CA ALA A 47 8.14 -18.72 13.14
C ALA A 47 9.41 -18.99 13.99
N GLY A 48 9.38 -18.76 15.32
CA GLY A 48 10.50 -19.00 16.22
C GLY A 48 11.62 -17.95 16.13
N ILE A 49 11.42 -16.86 15.41
CA ILE A 49 12.33 -15.70 15.38
C ILE A 49 12.31 -14.98 16.73
N LEU A 50 11.11 -14.83 17.28
CA LEU A 50 10.86 -14.29 18.62
C LEU A 50 10.46 -15.42 19.57
N ASP A 51 10.70 -15.20 20.87
CA ASP A 51 10.33 -16.06 21.98
C ASP A 51 10.03 -15.22 23.23
N LYS A 52 9.66 -15.87 24.34
CA LYS A 52 9.37 -15.18 25.61
C LYS A 52 10.58 -14.41 26.17
N GLU A 53 11.79 -14.86 25.93
CA GLU A 53 12.99 -14.17 26.40
C GLU A 53 13.19 -12.85 25.65
N LYS A 54 13.14 -12.89 24.32
CA LYS A 54 13.31 -11.71 23.45
C LYS A 54 12.18 -10.70 23.60
N THR A 55 10.96 -11.17 23.87
CA THR A 55 9.78 -10.29 24.07
C THR A 55 9.58 -9.82 25.50
N GLY A 56 10.48 -10.19 26.42
CA GLY A 56 10.36 -9.83 27.85
C GLY A 56 9.16 -10.46 28.53
N GLY A 57 8.77 -11.65 28.13
CA GLY A 57 7.68 -12.44 28.71
C GLY A 57 6.38 -12.42 27.93
N LEU A 58 6.23 -11.57 26.92
CA LEU A 58 5.02 -11.52 26.08
C LEU A 58 4.95 -12.74 25.16
N GLU A 59 3.81 -13.43 25.20
CA GLU A 59 3.52 -14.55 24.32
C GLU A 59 2.73 -14.07 23.09
N LEU A 60 3.45 -13.46 22.15
CA LEU A 60 2.88 -12.78 20.97
C LEU A 60 2.46 -13.78 19.89
N ARG A 61 1.48 -14.65 20.21
CA ARG A 61 0.85 -15.58 19.26
C ARG A 61 -0.43 -14.98 18.68
N PHE A 62 -0.77 -15.38 17.47
CA PHE A 62 -2.06 -14.98 16.90
C PHE A 62 -3.21 -15.35 17.84
N GLY A 63 -4.12 -14.39 18.06
CA GLY A 63 -5.27 -14.52 18.96
C GLY A 63 -5.01 -14.14 20.42
N ASN A 64 -3.77 -13.89 20.82
CA ASN A 64 -3.46 -13.48 22.18
C ASN A 64 -3.71 -11.97 22.39
N ALA A 65 -4.95 -11.62 22.72
CA ALA A 65 -5.37 -10.23 22.95
C ALA A 65 -4.64 -9.58 24.13
N GLU A 66 -4.41 -10.30 25.22
CA GLU A 66 -3.73 -9.78 26.41
C GLU A 66 -2.29 -9.35 26.09
N ALA A 67 -1.56 -10.19 25.32
CA ALA A 67 -0.20 -9.85 24.90
C ALA A 67 -0.17 -8.66 23.92
N ALA A 68 -1.17 -8.53 23.05
CA ALA A 68 -1.29 -7.39 22.13
C ALA A 68 -1.58 -6.08 22.90
N ILE A 69 -2.48 -6.10 23.89
CA ILE A 69 -2.79 -4.95 24.74
C ILE A 69 -1.55 -4.53 25.56
N GLU A 70 -0.84 -5.48 26.17
CA GLU A 70 0.38 -5.14 26.92
C GLU A 70 1.48 -4.62 25.98
N LEU A 71 1.63 -5.16 24.76
CA LEU A 71 2.53 -4.60 23.76
C LEU A 71 2.21 -3.13 23.46
N LEU A 72 0.93 -2.80 23.28
CA LEU A 72 0.47 -1.42 23.05
C LEU A 72 0.87 -0.50 24.22
N HIS A 73 0.65 -0.95 25.46
CA HIS A 73 1.05 -0.20 26.63
C HIS A 73 2.55 -0.01 26.73
N GLN A 74 3.35 -1.04 26.41
CA GLN A 74 4.82 -0.93 26.40
C GLN A 74 5.29 0.03 25.29
N MET A 75 4.67 0.02 24.12
CA MET A 75 4.98 0.99 23.06
C MET A 75 4.71 2.42 23.52
N ALA A 76 3.56 2.67 24.13
CA ALA A 76 3.20 4.00 24.63
C ALA A 76 4.13 4.49 25.74
N ARG A 77 4.60 3.61 26.62
CA ARG A 77 5.55 3.94 27.70
C ARG A 77 7.01 3.95 27.24
N GLY A 78 7.32 3.41 26.05
CA GLY A 78 8.69 3.24 25.57
C GLY A 78 9.47 2.24 26.42
N GLU A 79 8.87 1.12 26.79
CA GLU A 79 9.42 0.08 27.68
C GLU A 79 9.52 -1.28 27.00
N GLY A 80 10.33 -2.17 27.55
CA GLY A 80 10.42 -3.57 27.16
C GLY A 80 10.56 -3.78 25.65
N PHE A 81 9.87 -4.79 25.12
CA PHE A 81 9.81 -5.06 23.69
C PHE A 81 9.06 -3.97 22.92
N GLY A 82 8.20 -3.22 23.58
CA GLY A 82 7.52 -2.05 23.00
C GLY A 82 8.46 -0.98 22.42
N LYS A 83 9.69 -0.85 22.93
CA LYS A 83 10.73 0.03 22.34
C LYS A 83 11.15 -0.41 20.94
N ILE A 84 11.17 -1.71 20.70
CA ILE A 84 11.52 -2.28 19.39
C ILE A 84 10.31 -2.19 18.47
N ALA A 85 9.15 -2.66 18.91
CA ALA A 85 7.92 -2.66 18.13
C ALA A 85 7.48 -1.25 17.71
N GLY A 86 7.62 -0.25 18.60
CA GLY A 86 7.30 1.14 18.34
C GLY A 86 8.15 1.82 17.26
N GLN A 87 9.22 1.18 16.78
CA GLN A 87 10.03 1.66 15.65
C GLN A 87 9.44 1.27 14.28
N GLY A 88 8.39 0.45 14.25
CA GLY A 88 7.71 0.00 13.05
C GLY A 88 8.39 -1.17 12.34
N VAL A 89 7.66 -1.79 11.39
CA VAL A 89 8.05 -3.04 10.72
C VAL A 89 9.41 -2.91 10.01
N ARG A 90 9.67 -1.80 9.33
CA ARG A 90 10.95 -1.60 8.62
C ARG A 90 12.15 -1.72 9.55
N ARG A 91 12.10 -1.09 10.72
CA ARG A 91 13.20 -1.14 11.70
C ARG A 91 13.27 -2.48 12.39
N MET A 92 12.13 -3.08 12.72
CA MET A 92 12.09 -4.42 13.29
C MET A 92 12.75 -5.45 12.37
N LYS A 93 12.52 -5.41 11.06
CA LYS A 93 13.21 -6.30 10.09
C LYS A 93 14.74 -6.20 10.24
N GLN A 94 15.27 -5.00 10.32
CA GLN A 94 16.72 -4.79 10.50
C GLN A 94 17.22 -5.35 11.84
N ILE A 95 16.54 -5.01 12.93
CA ILE A 95 16.90 -5.49 14.28
C ILE A 95 16.85 -7.03 14.34
N PHE A 96 15.82 -7.65 13.77
CA PHE A 96 15.66 -9.10 13.83
C PHE A 96 16.73 -9.85 13.00
N VAL A 97 17.21 -9.26 11.91
CA VAL A 97 18.36 -9.79 11.17
C VAL A 97 19.64 -9.62 11.99
N GLU A 98 19.91 -8.42 12.49
CA GLU A 98 21.17 -8.06 13.13
C GLU A 98 21.34 -8.72 14.52
N GLU A 99 20.27 -8.74 15.33
CA GLU A 99 20.34 -9.19 16.72
C GLU A 99 19.86 -10.63 16.92
N TYR A 100 18.92 -11.11 16.09
CA TYR A 100 18.31 -12.44 16.27
C TYR A 100 18.68 -13.43 15.17
N GLY A 101 19.43 -13.00 14.14
CA GLY A 101 19.88 -13.86 13.04
C GLY A 101 18.74 -14.37 12.16
N ALA A 102 17.65 -13.62 12.06
CA ALA A 102 16.51 -13.98 11.21
C ALA A 102 16.85 -13.92 9.73
N ASP A 103 16.20 -14.76 8.92
CA ASP A 103 16.34 -14.72 7.46
C ASP A 103 15.80 -13.39 6.90
N PRO A 104 16.65 -12.57 6.27
CA PRO A 104 16.26 -11.27 5.74
C PRO A 104 15.23 -11.38 4.61
N GLN A 105 15.27 -12.46 3.80
CA GLN A 105 14.31 -12.65 2.72
C GLN A 105 12.92 -12.98 3.26
N PHE A 106 12.85 -13.86 4.24
CA PHE A 106 11.58 -14.18 4.91
C PHE A 106 10.95 -12.93 5.53
N LEU A 107 11.74 -12.16 6.30
CA LEU A 107 11.25 -10.91 6.90
C LEU A 107 10.79 -9.88 5.85
N GLN A 108 11.50 -9.79 4.72
CA GLN A 108 11.11 -8.91 3.62
C GLN A 108 9.80 -9.35 2.97
N ASP A 109 9.60 -10.65 2.84
CA ASP A 109 8.39 -11.22 2.21
C ASP A 109 7.14 -11.06 3.09
N ILE A 110 7.26 -11.22 4.41
CA ILE A 110 6.13 -11.15 5.34
C ILE A 110 5.90 -9.76 5.94
N GLY A 111 6.91 -8.91 5.96
CA GLY A 111 6.86 -7.60 6.60
C GLY A 111 6.04 -6.60 5.81
N MET A 112 4.74 -6.52 6.10
CA MET A 112 3.76 -5.70 5.38
C MET A 112 3.97 -4.21 5.61
N GLU A 113 5.02 -3.64 5.00
CA GLU A 113 5.31 -2.21 4.95
C GLU A 113 5.88 -1.81 3.58
N ALA A 114 5.68 -0.57 3.19
CA ALA A 114 6.39 0.05 2.09
C ALA A 114 6.68 1.51 2.44
N LYS A 115 7.85 2.00 2.06
CA LYS A 115 8.32 3.36 2.40
C LYS A 115 8.38 3.64 3.92
N GLY A 116 8.41 2.58 4.76
CA GLY A 116 8.43 2.66 6.22
C GLY A 116 7.07 2.91 6.86
N LEU A 117 5.99 2.78 6.12
CA LEU A 117 4.62 2.82 6.60
C LEU A 117 3.98 1.43 6.47
N GLU A 118 3.31 0.97 7.50
CA GLU A 118 2.60 -0.29 7.54
C GLU A 118 1.37 -0.29 6.61
N TYR A 119 1.03 -1.46 6.10
CA TYR A 119 -0.10 -1.66 5.19
C TYR A 119 -1.44 -1.45 5.88
N SER A 120 -2.37 -0.82 5.15
CA SER A 120 -3.81 -1.04 5.42
C SER A 120 -4.16 -2.48 5.09
N GLU A 121 -4.95 -3.13 5.92
CA GLU A 121 -5.14 -4.58 5.98
C GLU A 121 -6.06 -5.16 4.89
N TYR A 122 -6.08 -4.55 3.69
CA TYR A 122 -6.74 -5.13 2.53
C TYR A 122 -5.90 -6.24 1.91
N VAL A 123 -6.51 -7.39 1.62
CA VAL A 123 -5.84 -8.53 1.01
C VAL A 123 -5.62 -8.27 -0.48
N SER A 124 -4.44 -7.76 -0.83
CA SER A 124 -4.08 -7.35 -2.20
C SER A 124 -3.56 -8.47 -3.11
N LYS A 125 -3.36 -9.70 -2.60
CA LYS A 125 -2.74 -10.82 -3.33
C LYS A 125 -3.33 -11.08 -4.72
N GLU A 126 -4.62 -10.86 -4.90
CA GLU A 126 -5.34 -11.13 -6.14
C GLU A 126 -5.65 -9.86 -6.95
N SER A 127 -5.30 -8.68 -6.44
CA SER A 127 -5.56 -7.39 -7.08
C SER A 127 -4.26 -6.69 -7.47
N LEU A 128 -3.87 -6.84 -8.73
CA LEU A 128 -2.69 -6.15 -9.26
C LEU A 128 -2.85 -4.62 -9.15
N ALA A 129 -4.05 -4.09 -9.34
CA ALA A 129 -4.33 -2.67 -9.18
C ALA A 129 -4.10 -2.19 -7.74
N GLN A 130 -4.54 -2.97 -6.72
CA GLN A 130 -4.32 -2.59 -5.33
C GLN A 130 -2.85 -2.77 -4.92
N GLN A 131 -2.13 -3.74 -5.47
CA GLN A 131 -0.68 -3.85 -5.30
C GLN A 131 0.02 -2.57 -5.74
N GLY A 132 -0.30 -2.10 -6.95
CA GLY A 132 0.18 -0.81 -7.45
C GLY A 132 -0.28 0.37 -6.60
N GLY A 133 -1.52 0.33 -6.10
CA GLY A 133 -2.06 1.36 -5.18
C GLY A 133 -1.26 1.48 -3.89
N TYR A 134 -0.69 0.39 -3.42
CA TYR A 134 0.15 0.41 -2.21
C TYR A 134 1.61 0.77 -2.49
N GLY A 135 2.19 0.25 -3.55
CA GLY A 135 3.60 0.51 -3.85
C GLY A 135 3.87 1.85 -4.52
N LEU A 136 2.97 2.32 -5.41
CA LEU A 136 3.22 3.47 -6.28
C LEU A 136 2.71 4.82 -5.74
N THR A 137 2.13 4.85 -4.54
CA THR A 137 1.74 6.10 -3.87
C THR A 137 2.94 6.75 -3.18
N ASN A 138 2.98 8.09 -3.16
CA ASN A 138 4.09 8.83 -2.57
C ASN A 138 4.19 8.68 -1.05
N LYS A 139 3.07 8.44 -0.38
CA LYS A 139 2.97 8.33 1.07
C LYS A 139 3.36 6.93 1.58
N GLY A 140 2.89 5.89 0.93
CA GLY A 140 3.04 4.50 1.37
C GLY A 140 1.73 3.71 1.24
N PRO A 141 1.64 2.48 1.75
CA PRO A 141 0.58 1.52 1.45
C PRO A 141 -0.72 1.78 2.22
N GLN A 142 -1.28 2.97 2.04
CA GLN A 142 -2.56 3.39 2.60
C GLN A 142 -3.63 3.46 1.52
N HIS A 143 -4.82 2.91 1.81
CA HIS A 143 -5.94 2.84 0.86
C HIS A 143 -6.53 4.21 0.52
N ASP A 144 -6.25 5.24 1.31
CA ASP A 144 -6.79 6.58 1.10
C ASP A 144 -6.29 7.27 -0.18
N GLU A 145 -5.13 6.88 -0.72
CA GLU A 145 -4.62 7.42 -1.98
C GLU A 145 -5.00 6.60 -3.22
N ALA A 146 -5.13 5.28 -3.09
CA ALA A 146 -5.48 4.41 -4.21
C ALA A 146 -6.22 3.16 -3.70
N TRP A 147 -7.53 3.27 -3.52
CA TRP A 147 -8.39 2.15 -3.16
C TRP A 147 -9.03 1.55 -4.41
N LEU A 148 -8.31 0.64 -5.04
CA LEU A 148 -8.71 0.06 -6.32
C LEU A 148 -9.20 -1.37 -6.23
N ILE A 149 -9.05 -2.02 -5.06
CA ILE A 149 -9.40 -3.42 -4.88
C ILE A 149 -10.89 -3.70 -5.17
N PHE A 150 -11.77 -2.77 -4.81
CA PHE A 150 -13.20 -2.92 -5.04
C PHE A 150 -13.53 -2.85 -6.54
N MET A 151 -12.91 -1.90 -7.25
CA MET A 151 -13.06 -1.72 -8.68
C MET A 151 -12.47 -2.89 -9.47
N ASP A 152 -11.35 -3.47 -8.98
CA ASP A 152 -10.66 -4.59 -9.63
C ASP A 152 -11.36 -5.93 -9.35
N MET A 153 -11.66 -6.22 -8.08
CA MET A 153 -12.06 -7.56 -7.65
C MET A 153 -13.57 -7.75 -7.51
N VAL A 154 -14.33 -6.68 -7.24
CA VAL A 154 -15.77 -6.78 -6.96
C VAL A 154 -16.58 -6.32 -8.16
N ASN A 155 -16.33 -5.11 -8.65
CA ASN A 155 -17.12 -4.50 -9.71
C ASN A 155 -16.60 -4.82 -11.14
N ASN A 156 -15.37 -5.36 -11.25
CA ASN A 156 -14.70 -5.62 -12.54
C ASN A 156 -14.69 -4.38 -13.48
N GLN A 157 -14.45 -3.20 -12.90
CA GLN A 157 -14.44 -1.93 -13.62
C GLN A 157 -13.10 -1.62 -14.30
N ILE A 158 -12.04 -2.32 -13.93
CA ILE A 158 -10.69 -2.19 -14.48
C ILE A 158 -10.15 -3.57 -14.86
N PRO A 159 -10.80 -4.28 -15.80
CA PRO A 159 -10.52 -5.69 -16.09
C PRO A 159 -9.18 -5.91 -16.78
N THR A 160 -8.70 -4.96 -17.60
CA THR A 160 -7.46 -5.11 -18.34
C THR A 160 -6.25 -4.58 -17.58
N PHE A 161 -5.06 -4.97 -18.03
CA PHE A 161 -3.81 -4.42 -17.48
C PHE A 161 -3.71 -2.90 -17.71
N GLU A 162 -4.12 -2.43 -18.88
CA GLU A 162 -4.08 -1.00 -19.24
C GLU A 162 -5.05 -0.17 -18.38
N ASP A 163 -6.25 -0.70 -18.10
CA ASP A 163 -7.22 -0.04 -17.22
C ASP A 163 -6.64 0.13 -15.80
N LYS A 164 -5.95 -0.90 -15.29
CA LYS A 164 -5.29 -0.85 -13.96
C LYS A 164 -4.19 0.21 -13.92
N ALA A 165 -3.36 0.27 -14.97
CA ALA A 165 -2.29 1.26 -15.08
C ALA A 165 -2.84 2.69 -15.21
N GLU A 166 -3.93 2.88 -15.95
CA GLU A 166 -4.62 4.17 -16.07
C GLU A 166 -5.25 4.60 -14.75
N ALA A 167 -5.97 3.71 -14.08
CA ALA A 167 -6.55 4.00 -12.78
C ALA A 167 -5.49 4.38 -11.72
N LEU A 168 -4.33 3.73 -11.75
CA LEU A 168 -3.19 4.04 -10.88
C LEU A 168 -2.51 5.37 -11.19
N HIS A 169 -2.62 5.85 -12.43
CA HIS A 169 -2.19 7.21 -12.76
C HIS A 169 -3.22 8.24 -12.28
N TYR A 170 -4.48 8.04 -12.61
CA TYR A 170 -5.54 9.04 -12.45
C TYR A 170 -6.09 9.13 -11.02
N PHE A 171 -6.33 8.01 -10.36
CA PHE A 171 -6.98 7.96 -9.06
C PHE A 171 -6.20 8.68 -7.95
N PRO A 172 -4.88 8.50 -7.78
CA PRO A 172 -4.10 9.24 -6.79
C PRO A 172 -4.12 10.76 -7.01
N MET A 173 -4.29 11.22 -8.25
CA MET A 173 -4.42 12.66 -8.53
C MET A 173 -5.71 13.23 -7.97
N TRP A 174 -6.84 12.52 -8.11
CA TRP A 174 -8.08 12.89 -7.46
C TRP A 174 -7.98 12.91 -5.95
N ARG A 175 -7.32 11.91 -5.37
CA ARG A 175 -7.11 11.83 -3.93
C ARG A 175 -6.24 12.99 -3.43
N THR A 176 -5.25 13.38 -4.21
CA THR A 176 -4.43 14.55 -3.91
C THR A 176 -5.28 15.83 -3.94
N TRP A 177 -6.16 15.99 -4.94
CA TRP A 177 -7.07 17.14 -5.01
C TRP A 177 -7.97 17.22 -3.77
N PHE A 178 -8.56 16.11 -3.33
CA PHE A 178 -9.34 16.06 -2.08
C PHE A 178 -8.51 16.53 -0.88
N GLY A 179 -7.28 16.05 -0.74
CA GLY A 179 -6.38 16.49 0.32
C GLY A 179 -6.08 17.97 0.28
N LEU A 180 -5.85 18.55 -0.91
CA LEU A 180 -5.59 19.98 -1.10
C LEU A 180 -6.80 20.85 -0.72
N CYS A 181 -8.01 20.35 -0.92
CA CYS A 181 -9.25 21.05 -0.58
C CYS A 181 -9.69 20.81 0.88
N GLY A 182 -8.94 20.03 1.67
CA GLY A 182 -9.32 19.68 3.05
C GLY A 182 -10.52 18.75 3.14
N LEU A 183 -10.83 18.02 2.07
CA LEU A 183 -11.95 17.11 2.00
C LEU A 183 -11.57 15.71 2.49
N CYS A 184 -12.51 15.04 3.17
CA CYS A 184 -12.35 13.62 3.50
C CYS A 184 -12.33 12.77 2.21
N LYS A 185 -11.40 11.83 2.12
CA LYS A 185 -11.25 10.98 0.95
C LYS A 185 -12.28 9.83 0.90
N LEU A 186 -12.89 9.46 2.02
CA LEU A 186 -13.89 8.39 2.09
C LEU A 186 -15.12 8.62 1.22
N PRO A 187 -15.79 9.79 1.24
CA PRO A 187 -16.98 10.03 0.42
C PRO A 187 -16.78 9.80 -1.07
N TRP A 188 -15.58 10.00 -1.58
CA TRP A 188 -15.26 9.68 -2.97
C TRP A 188 -15.37 8.20 -3.28
N ASN A 189 -14.96 7.32 -2.35
CA ASN A 189 -15.09 5.88 -2.54
C ASN A 189 -16.52 5.38 -2.30
N ASP A 190 -17.22 5.98 -1.34
CA ASP A 190 -18.50 5.48 -0.85
C ASP A 190 -19.69 6.06 -1.65
N ILE A 191 -19.49 7.23 -2.26
CA ILE A 191 -20.49 7.90 -3.09
C ILE A 191 -20.11 7.74 -4.57
N THR A 192 -19.98 6.51 -5.01
CA THR A 192 -19.92 6.22 -6.43
C THR A 192 -21.33 6.32 -7.03
N PRO A 193 -21.50 6.97 -8.19
CA PRO A 193 -22.80 6.99 -8.84
C PRO A 193 -23.31 5.57 -9.12
N PRO A 194 -24.63 5.34 -9.16
CA PRO A 194 -25.20 4.01 -9.41
C PRO A 194 -24.70 3.37 -10.72
N ASP A 195 -24.39 4.19 -11.72
CA ASP A 195 -23.88 3.79 -13.04
C ASP A 195 -22.34 3.68 -13.10
N ASN A 196 -21.65 3.85 -11.98
CA ASN A 196 -20.17 3.81 -11.95
C ASN A 196 -19.61 2.47 -12.43
N ALA A 197 -20.33 1.36 -12.27
CA ALA A 197 -19.95 0.05 -12.79
C ALA A 197 -20.12 -0.08 -14.30
N GLU A 198 -20.86 0.82 -14.94
CA GLU A 198 -21.17 0.81 -16.38
C GLU A 198 -20.25 1.76 -17.18
N THR A 199 -19.35 2.48 -16.48
CA THR A 199 -18.42 3.42 -17.14
C THR A 199 -17.04 2.80 -17.34
N ASP A 200 -16.44 3.06 -18.50
CA ASP A 200 -15.06 2.68 -18.80
C ASP A 200 -14.02 3.54 -18.04
N GLU A 201 -14.47 4.65 -17.44
CA GLU A 201 -13.63 5.57 -16.67
C GLU A 201 -14.23 5.86 -15.29
N PRO A 202 -14.29 4.88 -14.39
CA PRO A 202 -15.02 4.99 -13.12
C PRO A 202 -14.52 6.12 -12.19
N ALA A 203 -13.24 6.48 -12.26
CA ALA A 203 -12.70 7.63 -11.52
C ALA A 203 -12.98 8.98 -12.20
N LYS A 204 -13.52 8.98 -13.41
CA LYS A 204 -13.74 10.15 -14.26
C LYS A 204 -15.22 10.35 -14.60
N VAL A 205 -16.15 9.80 -13.82
CA VAL A 205 -17.59 9.92 -14.12
C VAL A 205 -17.97 11.39 -14.26
N PRO A 206 -18.41 11.84 -15.44
CA PRO A 206 -18.53 13.28 -15.77
C PRO A 206 -19.49 14.04 -14.85
N GLU A 207 -20.61 13.44 -14.49
CA GLU A 207 -21.61 14.10 -13.63
C GLU A 207 -21.08 14.29 -12.20
N HIS A 208 -20.42 13.29 -11.66
CA HIS A 208 -19.84 13.33 -10.33
C HIS A 208 -18.71 14.38 -10.25
N VAL A 209 -17.85 14.38 -11.26
CA VAL A 209 -16.72 15.32 -11.36
C VAL A 209 -17.17 16.75 -11.59
N ARG A 210 -18.24 16.95 -12.36
CA ARG A 210 -18.78 18.30 -12.62
C ARG A 210 -19.15 19.03 -11.34
N ASN A 211 -19.73 18.35 -10.37
CA ASN A 211 -20.10 18.97 -9.10
C ASN A 211 -18.86 19.52 -8.38
N TYR A 212 -17.72 18.84 -8.43
CA TYR A 212 -16.47 19.36 -7.85
C TYR A 212 -15.93 20.57 -8.58
N VAL A 213 -16.03 20.59 -9.91
CA VAL A 213 -15.64 21.77 -10.71
C VAL A 213 -16.50 22.97 -10.36
N GLU A 214 -17.82 22.82 -10.33
CA GLU A 214 -18.77 23.89 -9.99
C GLU A 214 -18.51 24.44 -8.59
N LEU A 215 -18.33 23.58 -7.59
CA LEU A 215 -18.02 23.97 -6.23
C LEU A 215 -16.67 24.71 -6.13
N PHE A 216 -15.64 24.18 -6.78
CA PHE A 216 -14.30 24.78 -6.76
C PHE A 216 -14.31 26.17 -7.41
N VAL A 217 -14.93 26.31 -8.56
CA VAL A 217 -15.06 27.60 -9.27
C VAL A 217 -15.90 28.56 -8.45
N GLY A 218 -17.01 28.10 -7.87
CA GLY A 218 -17.90 28.93 -7.05
C GLY A 218 -17.20 29.50 -5.80
N VAL A 219 -16.31 28.74 -5.16
CA VAL A 219 -15.58 29.16 -3.97
C VAL A 219 -14.37 30.02 -4.31
N THR A 220 -13.64 29.68 -5.38
CA THR A 220 -12.33 30.30 -5.69
C THR A 220 -12.39 31.42 -6.72
N GLY A 221 -13.48 31.52 -7.50
CA GLY A 221 -13.59 32.43 -8.63
C GLY A 221 -12.67 32.08 -9.82
N ARG A 222 -12.09 30.87 -9.84
CA ARG A 222 -11.17 30.40 -10.89
C ARG A 222 -11.96 29.98 -12.15
N GLU A 223 -12.39 30.95 -12.94
CA GLU A 223 -13.15 30.71 -14.19
C GLU A 223 -12.34 30.03 -15.30
N ASP A 224 -11.02 29.90 -15.16
CA ASP A 224 -10.15 29.15 -16.06
C ASP A 224 -10.27 27.62 -15.86
N ILE A 225 -10.83 27.17 -14.76
CA ILE A 225 -11.14 25.77 -14.50
C ILE A 225 -12.49 25.42 -15.12
N LYS A 226 -12.49 24.51 -16.10
CA LYS A 226 -13.69 24.15 -16.87
C LYS A 226 -14.08 22.67 -16.77
N SER A 227 -13.13 21.82 -16.35
CA SER A 227 -13.30 20.37 -16.37
C SER A 227 -12.62 19.71 -15.16
N GLY A 228 -12.96 18.44 -14.92
CA GLY A 228 -12.27 17.62 -13.95
C GLY A 228 -10.78 17.46 -14.27
N ASP A 229 -10.42 17.42 -15.55
CA ASP A 229 -9.02 17.32 -15.97
C ASP A 229 -8.20 18.57 -15.56
N ASP A 230 -8.82 19.73 -15.49
CA ASP A 230 -8.16 20.95 -14.98
C ASP A 230 -7.85 20.81 -13.48
N LEU A 231 -8.78 20.23 -12.70
CA LEU A 231 -8.55 19.94 -11.27
C LEU A 231 -7.46 18.88 -11.10
N VAL A 232 -7.51 17.81 -11.90
CA VAL A 232 -6.48 16.74 -11.88
C VAL A 232 -5.10 17.29 -12.24
N ARG A 233 -5.00 18.18 -13.21
CA ARG A 233 -3.71 18.80 -13.59
C ARG A 233 -3.09 19.61 -12.47
N MET A 234 -3.89 20.30 -11.67
CA MET A 234 -3.42 21.01 -10.46
C MET A 234 -2.85 20.00 -9.45
N SER A 235 -3.57 18.92 -9.23
CA SER A 235 -3.15 17.87 -8.29
C SER A 235 -1.94 17.08 -8.79
N GLU A 236 -1.84 16.86 -10.10
CA GLU A 236 -0.68 16.23 -10.72
C GLU A 236 0.61 17.03 -10.46
N ALA A 237 0.55 18.35 -10.52
CA ALA A 237 1.68 19.21 -10.17
C ALA A 237 2.13 18.99 -8.71
N VAL A 238 1.19 18.97 -7.77
CA VAL A 238 1.48 18.72 -6.35
C VAL A 238 1.99 17.31 -6.13
N TYR A 239 1.40 16.31 -6.76
CA TYR A 239 1.82 14.91 -6.65
C TYR A 239 3.27 14.70 -7.13
N ASN A 240 3.63 15.32 -8.25
CA ASN A 240 5.01 15.29 -8.75
C ASN A 240 5.96 16.07 -7.83
N PHE A 241 5.53 17.20 -7.27
CA PHE A 241 6.31 17.93 -6.27
C PHE A 241 6.57 17.09 -5.02
N GLN A 242 5.57 16.35 -4.53
CA GLN A 242 5.73 15.39 -3.42
C GLN A 242 6.74 14.29 -3.76
N ARG A 243 6.75 13.78 -5.00
CA ARG A 243 7.76 12.81 -5.44
C ARG A 243 9.16 13.38 -5.39
N VAL A 244 9.36 14.63 -5.87
CA VAL A 244 10.65 15.31 -5.79
C VAL A 244 11.05 15.59 -4.34
N PHE A 245 10.10 15.94 -3.48
CA PHE A 245 10.35 16.07 -2.05
C PHE A 245 10.87 14.75 -1.45
N ASN A 246 10.23 13.62 -1.80
CA ASN A 246 10.71 12.31 -1.36
C ASN A 246 12.12 12.01 -1.86
N LEU A 247 12.45 12.32 -3.11
CA LEU A 247 13.82 12.19 -3.66
C LEU A 247 14.83 13.00 -2.85
N ARG A 248 14.49 14.24 -2.50
CA ARG A 248 15.34 15.09 -1.64
C ARG A 248 15.58 14.47 -0.25
N MET A 249 14.60 13.73 0.26
CA MET A 249 14.68 13.04 1.56
C MET A 249 15.37 11.67 1.49
N GLY A 250 15.84 11.24 0.30
CA GLY A 250 16.47 9.95 0.10
C GLY A 250 15.50 8.81 -0.22
N PHE A 251 14.25 9.13 -0.59
CA PHE A 251 13.21 8.18 -1.01
C PHE A 251 12.77 8.49 -2.45
N GLY A 252 11.81 7.72 -2.98
CA GLY A 252 11.18 8.08 -4.24
C GLY A 252 11.92 7.60 -5.50
N THR A 253 12.81 6.63 -5.38
CA THR A 253 13.31 5.83 -6.50
C THR A 253 12.50 4.54 -6.63
N ARG A 254 12.71 3.77 -7.70
CA ARG A 254 12.00 2.51 -7.99
C ARG A 254 12.09 1.51 -6.84
N GLU A 255 13.25 1.39 -6.21
CA GLU A 255 13.44 0.49 -5.06
C GLU A 255 12.49 0.77 -3.90
N HIS A 256 12.09 2.04 -3.71
CA HIS A 256 11.16 2.45 -2.67
C HIS A 256 9.69 2.19 -3.03
N ASP A 257 9.41 1.86 -4.29
CA ASP A 257 8.09 1.45 -4.77
C ASP A 257 7.91 -0.08 -4.74
N ALA A 258 8.93 -0.82 -4.25
CA ALA A 258 8.82 -2.25 -3.99
C ALA A 258 7.82 -2.54 -2.86
N ILE A 259 7.15 -3.68 -2.98
CA ILE A 259 6.19 -4.18 -1.98
C ILE A 259 6.61 -5.57 -1.50
N PRO A 260 6.24 -5.97 -0.27
CA PRO A 260 6.52 -7.31 0.22
C PRO A 260 5.79 -8.37 -0.60
N TYR A 261 6.42 -9.54 -0.79
CA TYR A 261 5.83 -10.58 -1.64
C TYR A 261 4.48 -11.07 -1.13
N ARG A 262 4.23 -11.07 0.18
CA ARG A 262 2.91 -11.39 0.75
C ARG A 262 1.78 -10.51 0.21
N SER A 263 2.08 -9.29 -0.19
CA SER A 263 1.13 -8.42 -0.89
C SER A 263 0.77 -8.93 -2.30
N MET A 264 1.64 -9.73 -2.89
CA MET A 264 1.49 -10.27 -4.25
C MET A 264 1.08 -11.75 -4.27
N GLY A 265 1.48 -12.56 -3.26
CA GLY A 265 1.26 -13.99 -3.31
C GLY A 265 1.47 -14.73 -1.99
N PRO A 266 1.30 -16.08 -2.02
CA PRO A 266 1.61 -16.93 -0.88
C PRO A 266 3.13 -16.99 -0.66
N VAL A 267 3.56 -16.81 0.61
CA VAL A 267 4.97 -16.85 0.98
C VAL A 267 5.40 -18.25 1.38
N THR A 268 4.54 -18.98 2.11
CA THR A 268 4.87 -20.32 2.63
C THR A 268 4.13 -21.43 1.90
N VAL A 269 4.61 -22.67 2.10
CA VAL A 269 3.97 -23.88 1.59
C VAL A 269 2.54 -24.00 2.12
N GLU A 270 2.34 -23.74 3.42
CA GLU A 270 1.03 -23.79 4.07
C GLU A 270 0.07 -22.76 3.48
N GLU A 271 0.55 -21.55 3.19
CA GLU A 271 -0.29 -20.53 2.53
C GLU A 271 -0.72 -20.99 1.14
N TYR A 272 0.19 -21.58 0.35
CA TYR A 272 -0.13 -22.10 -0.97
C TYR A 272 -1.16 -23.23 -0.86
N GLU A 273 -0.90 -24.21 -0.01
CA GLU A 273 -1.74 -25.40 0.16
C GLU A 273 -3.14 -25.05 0.68
N SER A 274 -3.26 -24.00 1.49
CA SER A 274 -4.57 -23.50 1.96
C SER A 274 -5.52 -23.09 0.83
N ARG A 275 -4.97 -22.83 -0.38
CA ARG A 275 -5.70 -22.41 -1.58
C ARG A 275 -5.13 -23.05 -2.86
N ALA A 276 -4.62 -24.26 -2.76
CA ALA A 276 -3.91 -24.94 -3.84
C ALA A 276 -4.70 -25.02 -5.14
N GLU A 277 -5.99 -25.34 -5.09
CA GLU A 277 -6.85 -25.42 -6.28
C GLU A 277 -6.86 -24.09 -7.06
N ARG A 278 -6.96 -22.97 -6.35
CA ARG A 278 -6.93 -21.63 -6.96
C ARG A 278 -5.59 -21.34 -7.61
N TYR A 279 -4.49 -21.59 -6.90
CA TYR A 279 -3.16 -21.29 -7.40
C TYR A 279 -2.74 -22.23 -8.53
N ASP A 280 -3.09 -23.52 -8.46
CA ASP A 280 -2.86 -24.47 -9.54
C ASP A 280 -3.61 -24.06 -10.82
N LYS A 281 -4.85 -23.58 -10.68
CA LYS A 281 -5.61 -23.02 -11.81
C LYS A 281 -4.91 -21.81 -12.42
N GLN A 282 -4.46 -20.87 -11.58
CA GLN A 282 -3.74 -19.68 -12.06
C GLN A 282 -2.42 -20.03 -12.74
N LEU A 283 -1.67 -21.00 -12.22
CA LEU A 283 -0.46 -21.50 -12.87
C LEU A 283 -0.74 -22.01 -14.28
N LYS A 284 -1.81 -22.78 -14.48
CA LYS A 284 -2.21 -23.29 -15.81
C LYS A 284 -2.67 -22.15 -16.74
N GLU A 285 -3.58 -21.33 -16.28
CA GLU A 285 -4.29 -20.37 -17.12
C GLU A 285 -3.51 -19.08 -17.39
N LEU A 286 -2.76 -18.59 -16.40
CA LEU A 286 -2.07 -17.30 -16.48
C LEU A 286 -0.58 -17.42 -16.74
N VAL A 287 0.05 -18.45 -16.18
CA VAL A 287 1.51 -18.64 -16.27
C VAL A 287 1.89 -19.60 -17.39
N GLY A 288 1.00 -20.53 -17.77
CA GLY A 288 1.30 -21.60 -18.72
C GLY A 288 2.19 -22.69 -18.10
N PHE A 289 2.19 -22.78 -16.76
CA PHE A 289 2.94 -23.79 -15.99
C PHE A 289 1.99 -24.93 -15.59
N ASP A 290 2.36 -26.17 -15.92
CA ASP A 290 1.57 -27.32 -15.48
C ASP A 290 1.97 -27.74 -14.07
N PRO A 291 1.06 -27.61 -13.07
CA PRO A 291 1.33 -27.98 -11.69
C PRO A 291 1.27 -29.50 -11.43
N GLU A 292 0.83 -30.33 -12.40
CA GLU A 292 0.70 -31.76 -12.20
C GLU A 292 2.07 -32.43 -11.99
N GLY A 293 2.19 -33.19 -10.91
CA GLY A 293 3.46 -33.87 -10.55
C GLY A 293 4.55 -32.97 -10.00
N LYS A 294 4.25 -31.65 -9.78
CA LYS A 294 5.18 -30.70 -9.19
C LYS A 294 5.00 -30.61 -7.67
N ASN A 295 6.11 -30.42 -6.96
CA ASN A 295 6.04 -30.11 -5.53
C ASN A 295 5.59 -28.64 -5.29
N THR A 296 5.21 -28.33 -4.05
CA THR A 296 4.66 -27.01 -3.73
C THR A 296 5.70 -25.89 -3.86
N GLU A 297 6.97 -26.15 -3.61
CA GLU A 297 8.06 -25.19 -3.78
C GLU A 297 8.26 -24.80 -5.26
N GLU A 298 8.20 -25.76 -6.19
CA GLU A 298 8.26 -25.48 -7.63
C GLU A 298 7.07 -24.61 -8.08
N LYS A 299 5.88 -24.89 -7.56
CA LYS A 299 4.65 -24.13 -7.84
C LYS A 299 4.75 -22.70 -7.28
N LEU A 300 5.20 -22.55 -6.04
CA LEU A 300 5.44 -21.26 -5.40
C LEU A 300 6.43 -20.41 -6.21
N ALA A 301 7.56 -20.99 -6.61
CA ALA A 301 8.58 -20.29 -7.39
C ALA A 301 8.05 -19.81 -8.75
N ALA A 302 7.26 -20.64 -9.44
CA ALA A 302 6.67 -20.27 -10.72
C ALA A 302 5.62 -19.15 -10.56
N LEU A 303 4.76 -19.23 -9.54
CA LEU A 303 3.75 -18.22 -9.26
C LEU A 303 4.39 -16.91 -8.83
N ARG A 304 5.42 -16.95 -7.96
CA ARG A 304 6.18 -15.80 -7.50
C ARG A 304 6.77 -15.04 -8.69
N LYS A 305 7.52 -15.73 -9.53
CA LYS A 305 8.14 -15.14 -10.72
C LYS A 305 7.11 -14.39 -11.57
N TYR A 306 5.98 -15.03 -11.87
CA TYR A 306 4.92 -14.41 -12.66
C TYR A 306 4.38 -13.14 -12.01
N ARG A 307 4.08 -13.18 -10.70
CA ARG A 307 3.46 -12.05 -10.00
C ARG A 307 4.42 -10.87 -9.84
N GLU A 308 5.67 -11.14 -9.55
CA GLU A 308 6.72 -10.12 -9.53
C GLU A 308 6.91 -9.47 -10.91
N GLU A 309 6.95 -10.26 -11.99
CA GLU A 309 7.03 -9.74 -13.35
C GLU A 309 5.79 -8.88 -13.72
N GLN A 310 4.59 -9.26 -13.30
CA GLN A 310 3.39 -8.45 -13.54
C GLN A 310 3.45 -7.11 -12.79
N TYR A 311 3.94 -7.12 -11.54
CA TYR A 311 4.09 -5.91 -10.75
C TYR A 311 5.13 -4.96 -11.36
N GLU A 312 6.30 -5.48 -11.76
CA GLU A 312 7.33 -4.67 -12.43
C GLU A 312 6.84 -4.04 -13.74
N ARG A 313 6.12 -4.79 -14.56
CA ARG A 313 5.47 -4.26 -15.77
C ARG A 313 4.46 -3.15 -15.45
N LEU A 314 3.71 -3.30 -14.34
CA LEU A 314 2.76 -2.28 -13.90
C LEU A 314 3.47 -1.00 -13.48
N ILE A 315 4.58 -1.10 -12.74
CA ILE A 315 5.43 0.06 -12.39
C ILE A 315 5.84 0.81 -13.66
N ASP A 316 6.38 0.11 -14.66
CA ASP A 316 6.82 0.73 -15.92
C ASP A 316 5.67 1.46 -16.64
N ALA A 317 4.50 0.81 -16.72
CA ALA A 317 3.33 1.38 -17.37
C ALA A 317 2.83 2.65 -16.65
N VAL A 318 2.84 2.66 -15.33
CA VAL A 318 2.42 3.82 -14.52
C VAL A 318 3.46 4.95 -14.59
N TYR A 319 4.75 4.63 -14.49
CA TYR A 319 5.81 5.65 -14.62
C TYR A 319 5.77 6.35 -15.96
N LYS A 320 5.57 5.60 -17.05
CA LYS A 320 5.40 6.17 -18.38
C LYS A 320 4.24 7.17 -18.44
N ARG A 321 3.09 6.84 -17.84
CA ARG A 321 1.92 7.74 -17.79
C ARG A 321 2.16 8.98 -16.96
N ARG A 322 2.94 8.87 -15.89
CA ARG A 322 3.33 10.00 -15.02
C ARG A 322 4.43 10.88 -15.62
N GLY A 323 5.04 10.48 -16.75
CA GLY A 323 6.19 11.17 -17.32
C GLY A 323 7.44 11.05 -16.45
N TRP A 324 7.64 9.87 -15.87
CA TRP A 324 8.80 9.53 -15.03
C TRP A 324 9.76 8.62 -15.77
N THR A 325 11.00 8.61 -15.34
CA THR A 325 12.02 7.66 -15.83
C THR A 325 11.71 6.25 -15.34
N SER A 326 12.41 5.24 -15.89
CA SER A 326 12.34 3.85 -15.43
C SER A 326 12.70 3.67 -13.94
N ASN A 327 13.43 4.64 -13.37
CA ASN A 327 13.75 4.66 -11.94
C ASN A 327 12.76 5.50 -11.10
N GLY A 328 11.61 5.90 -11.66
CA GLY A 328 10.56 6.60 -10.93
C GLY A 328 10.83 8.09 -10.67
N ILE A 329 11.71 8.70 -11.44
CA ILE A 329 12.11 10.10 -11.28
C ILE A 329 11.35 10.95 -12.29
N PRO A 330 10.62 12.02 -11.87
CA PRO A 330 9.97 12.93 -12.80
C PRO A 330 10.98 13.51 -13.82
N THR A 331 10.63 13.53 -15.11
CA THR A 331 11.50 14.11 -16.12
C THR A 331 11.47 15.64 -16.08
N LEU A 332 12.52 16.30 -16.57
CA LEU A 332 12.55 17.77 -16.68
C LEU A 332 11.43 18.30 -17.58
N GLU A 333 11.02 17.52 -18.58
CA GLU A 333 9.87 17.83 -19.43
C GLU A 333 8.58 17.84 -18.61
N THR A 334 8.37 16.84 -17.75
CA THR A 334 7.23 16.76 -16.84
C THR A 334 7.20 17.96 -15.88
N LEU A 335 8.34 18.32 -15.29
CA LEU A 335 8.42 19.49 -14.41
C LEU A 335 7.98 20.78 -15.13
N LYS A 336 8.47 21.02 -16.36
CA LYS A 336 8.10 22.18 -17.18
C LYS A 336 6.61 22.16 -17.55
N ARG A 337 6.10 21.02 -17.99
CA ARG A 337 4.67 20.85 -18.32
C ARG A 337 3.77 21.20 -17.15
N LEU A 338 4.16 20.82 -15.95
CA LEU A 338 3.42 21.04 -14.72
C LEU A 338 3.73 22.40 -14.05
N ARG A 339 4.66 23.20 -14.59
CA ARG A 339 5.09 24.49 -14.07
C ARG A 339 5.64 24.43 -12.63
N ILE A 340 6.36 23.36 -12.33
CA ILE A 340 7.06 23.14 -11.05
C ILE A 340 8.57 23.05 -11.25
N ASP A 341 9.07 23.58 -12.36
CA ASP A 341 10.48 23.62 -12.72
C ASP A 341 11.26 24.75 -12.00
N PHE A 342 10.97 24.93 -10.71
CA PHE A 342 11.74 25.83 -9.85
C PHE A 342 13.19 25.36 -9.75
N PRO A 343 14.18 26.27 -9.63
CA PRO A 343 15.60 25.89 -9.58
C PRO A 343 15.91 24.78 -8.57
N GLU A 344 15.32 24.84 -7.37
CA GLU A 344 15.51 23.87 -6.29
C GLU A 344 14.92 22.49 -6.63
N VAL A 345 13.80 22.44 -7.34
CA VAL A 345 13.16 21.21 -7.80
C VAL A 345 13.96 20.55 -8.91
N VAL A 346 14.41 21.36 -9.88
CA VAL A 346 15.26 20.92 -10.99
C VAL A 346 16.58 20.36 -10.47
N GLU A 347 17.22 21.01 -9.51
CA GLU A 347 18.48 20.55 -8.91
C GLU A 347 18.33 19.16 -8.27
N VAL A 348 17.26 18.93 -7.53
CA VAL A 348 17.01 17.61 -6.92
C VAL A 348 16.84 16.53 -8.00
N VAL A 349 16.04 16.81 -9.02
CA VAL A 349 15.81 15.85 -10.10
C VAL A 349 17.07 15.54 -10.88
N GLN A 350 17.87 16.57 -11.24
CA GLN A 350 19.12 16.39 -11.97
C GLN A 350 20.10 15.48 -11.24
N ARG A 351 20.25 15.61 -9.93
CA ARG A 351 21.14 14.74 -9.11
C ARG A 351 20.76 13.25 -9.15
N HIS A 352 19.54 12.92 -9.58
CA HIS A 352 19.07 11.54 -9.69
C HIS A 352 19.01 11.05 -11.15
N LEU A 353 19.23 11.92 -12.12
CA LEU A 353 19.28 11.57 -13.55
C LEU A 353 20.71 11.25 -14.02
N ASP A 354 21.72 11.76 -13.31
CA ASP A 354 23.14 11.49 -13.53
C ASP A 354 23.54 10.15 -12.89
#